data_290b11be71bf642ad262256a5916fcbf
#
_entry.id   290b11be71bf642ad262256a5916fcbf
#
_cell.length_a   1.000
_cell.length_b   1.000
_cell.length_c   1.000
_cell.angle_alpha   90.00
_cell.angle_beta   90.00
_cell.angle_gamma   90.00
#
_symmetry.space_group_name_H-M   'P 1'
#
loop_
_entity.id
_entity.type
_entity.pdbx_description
1 polymer ?
#
loop_
_entity_poly.entity_id
_entity_poly.type
_entity_poly.pdbx_seq_one_letter_code
_entity_poly.pdbx_strand_id
1 'polypeptide(L)'
;VEVCPTGALTDLKPFSLQEREEALLPCRAACPAELDIPAYLRAIADADPDLALSIIYEKAPFPGVLGMVCNHPCEEACRRGELDQPVAVCNLKRFASENGAPPEIQPQFPPTGKKVAVIGAGPAGLTAAFYLNSYGHDVTIFESEEKPGGMLRYGIPEYRLSRPVLDADISRLLRGIELRTRTALGKDFQLAELLNGGFDSVFLSTGAAHSKKLTIQGADSAGVYWGVDFLRELSKGNRPSLGNRVVVIGGGNVAFDAALSALRLGAKEVTLVCLEAEAEMPAFEKEITHAREEGVKIMNSWGPKAIESQQAAVTGVILKKCTGVFDEEGKFRPSYDESTLERVDADNIILAIGQEPDQGVVFGAGMPSAGKSGFFKVKGTGTDIEKVFAGGDAVRGPASVIRAISDGMRAAREIDGFLGGKGRLDASGRETSVVAGPGPEHGTMSPKIGRDEKFSERARTALGCLDPEERKKSFSPIESGYSAEQARTEASRCLQCQLRFQIQGVALPPEKWLVLDKKALEGVPPKEGVYQLADEKKITTRIAGTQNLLQALAGELEKESAGYFQFEEDPMYTKRESELLQKYLQKY
;
A
#
# COMPACT_ATOMS: atom_id res chain seq x y z
N VAL A 1 -15.78 22.46 -0.98
CA VAL A 1 -14.79 22.11 0.04
C VAL A 1 -13.74 21.17 -0.53
N GLU A 2 -14.12 20.25 -1.42
CA GLU A 2 -13.20 19.33 -2.12
C GLU A 2 -12.12 20.06 -2.94
N VAL A 3 -12.37 21.31 -3.32
CA VAL A 3 -11.51 22.13 -4.18
C VAL A 3 -10.45 22.92 -3.40
N CYS A 4 -10.51 22.98 -2.06
CA CYS A 4 -9.50 23.71 -1.28
C CYS A 4 -8.32 22.81 -0.92
N PRO A 5 -7.16 22.90 -1.61
CA PRO A 5 -6.03 22.02 -1.37
C PRO A 5 -5.38 22.22 0.01
N THR A 6 -5.64 23.35 0.66
CA THR A 6 -5.13 23.64 2.00
C THR A 6 -6.04 23.18 3.13
N GLY A 7 -7.31 22.82 2.84
CA GLY A 7 -8.32 22.47 3.85
C GLY A 7 -8.77 23.66 4.70
N ALA A 8 -8.55 24.89 4.24
CA ALA A 8 -9.04 26.10 4.90
C ALA A 8 -10.57 26.19 4.88
N LEU A 9 -11.22 25.51 3.92
CA LEU A 9 -12.66 25.34 3.88
C LEU A 9 -13.00 23.93 4.38
N THR A 10 -13.83 23.79 5.40
CA THR A 10 -14.24 22.50 5.96
C THR A 10 -15.71 22.23 5.67
N ASP A 11 -16.06 20.96 5.53
CA ASP A 11 -17.45 20.54 5.42
C ASP A 11 -18.20 20.73 6.74
N LEU A 12 -19.49 21.01 6.64
CA LEU A 12 -20.40 21.22 7.78
C LEU A 12 -20.66 19.95 8.61
N LYS A 13 -20.17 18.78 8.21
CA LYS A 13 -20.35 17.54 8.96
C LYS A 13 -19.13 17.27 9.85
N PRO A 14 -19.33 16.94 11.12
CA PRO A 14 -18.23 16.47 11.98
C PRO A 14 -17.77 15.10 11.47
N PHE A 15 -16.49 15.00 11.08
CA PHE A 15 -15.85 13.75 10.73
C PHE A 15 -15.38 13.03 12.01
N SER A 16 -15.48 11.70 12.03
CA SER A 16 -14.72 10.89 12.99
C SER A 16 -13.21 11.17 12.83
N LEU A 17 -12.40 10.84 13.81
CA LEU A 17 -10.94 10.99 13.71
C LEU A 17 -10.38 10.25 12.48
N GLN A 18 -10.90 9.06 12.19
CA GLN A 18 -10.51 8.25 11.04
C GLN A 18 -10.91 8.91 9.72
N GLU A 19 -12.16 9.33 9.56
CA GLU A 19 -12.64 10.06 8.37
C GLU A 19 -11.86 11.36 8.16
N ARG A 20 -11.48 12.04 9.26
CA ARG A 20 -10.64 13.23 9.20
C ARG A 20 -9.23 12.92 8.69
N GLU A 21 -8.63 11.82 9.11
CA GLU A 21 -7.32 11.37 8.63
C GLU A 21 -7.39 11.01 7.15
N GLU A 22 -8.39 10.25 6.73
CA GLU A 22 -8.64 9.91 5.33
C GLU A 22 -8.83 11.15 4.46
N ALA A 23 -9.63 12.11 4.93
CA ALA A 23 -9.88 13.34 4.20
C ALA A 23 -8.68 14.30 4.15
N LEU A 24 -7.89 14.41 5.21
CA LEU A 24 -6.78 15.37 5.31
C LEU A 24 -5.45 14.83 4.78
N LEU A 25 -5.22 13.52 4.89
CA LEU A 25 -3.95 12.88 4.53
C LEU A 25 -4.20 11.58 3.73
N PRO A 26 -4.85 11.68 2.56
CA PRO A 26 -5.34 10.50 1.85
C PRO A 26 -4.23 9.55 1.40
N CYS A 27 -3.02 10.03 1.10
CA CYS A 27 -1.89 9.17 0.73
C CYS A 27 -1.46 8.24 1.88
N ARG A 28 -1.51 8.69 3.14
CA ARG A 28 -1.23 7.87 4.32
C ARG A 28 -2.38 6.91 4.59
N ALA A 29 -3.61 7.38 4.56
CA ALA A 29 -4.80 6.58 4.80
C ALA A 29 -4.97 5.45 3.76
N ALA A 30 -4.63 5.71 2.49
CA ALA A 30 -4.65 4.70 1.44
C ALA A 30 -3.50 3.68 1.54
N CYS A 31 -2.44 3.99 2.29
CA CYS A 31 -1.31 3.07 2.46
C CYS A 31 -1.66 1.99 3.50
N PRO A 32 -1.68 0.69 3.16
CA PRO A 32 -1.96 -0.37 4.13
C PRO A 32 -1.02 -0.40 5.33
N ALA A 33 0.21 0.12 5.19
CA ALA A 33 1.20 0.23 6.27
C ALA A 33 1.16 1.59 6.98
N GLU A 34 0.26 2.52 6.58
CA GLU A 34 0.12 3.86 7.16
C GLU A 34 1.46 4.64 7.19
N LEU A 35 2.23 4.52 6.10
CA LEU A 35 3.55 5.14 5.97
C LEU A 35 3.43 6.66 5.97
N ASP A 36 4.29 7.35 6.72
CA ASP A 36 4.36 8.81 6.73
C ASP A 36 5.01 9.34 5.44
N ILE A 37 4.19 9.33 4.38
CA ILE A 37 4.62 9.71 3.03
C ILE A 37 5.06 11.17 2.97
N PRO A 38 4.31 12.16 3.48
CA PRO A 38 4.77 13.54 3.42
C PRO A 38 6.08 13.78 4.15
N ALA A 39 6.34 13.06 5.24
CA ALA A 39 7.58 13.23 6.00
C ALA A 39 8.81 12.78 5.20
N TYR A 40 8.80 11.57 4.62
CA TYR A 40 9.96 11.14 3.84
C TYR A 40 10.10 11.89 2.51
N LEU A 41 9.00 12.32 1.88
CA LEU A 41 9.07 13.19 0.70
C LEU A 41 9.75 14.53 1.02
N ARG A 42 9.44 15.10 2.19
CA ARG A 42 10.11 16.32 2.65
C ARG A 42 11.60 16.10 2.89
N ALA A 43 11.98 15.01 3.56
CA ALA A 43 13.39 14.68 3.77
C ALA A 43 14.14 14.60 2.42
N ILE A 44 13.56 13.97 1.39
CA ILE A 44 14.14 13.94 0.04
C ILE A 44 14.25 15.35 -0.56
N ALA A 45 13.21 16.18 -0.42
CA ALA A 45 13.21 17.55 -0.93
C ALA A 45 14.29 18.42 -0.24
N ASP A 46 14.57 18.14 1.03
CA ASP A 46 15.63 18.79 1.83
C ASP A 46 17.01 18.14 1.63
N ALA A 47 17.16 17.19 0.69
CA ALA A 47 18.38 16.46 0.36
C ALA A 47 18.92 15.57 1.50
N ASP A 48 18.01 15.01 2.31
CA ASP A 48 18.34 14.06 3.38
C ASP A 48 17.72 12.67 3.08
N PRO A 49 18.34 11.86 2.22
CA PRO A 49 17.86 10.52 1.90
C PRO A 49 18.00 9.55 3.09
N ASP A 50 18.90 9.79 4.03
CA ASP A 50 19.10 8.97 5.22
C ASP A 50 17.90 9.07 6.15
N LEU A 51 17.45 10.29 6.43
CA LEU A 51 16.23 10.55 7.18
C LEU A 51 14.99 9.98 6.45
N ALA A 52 14.91 10.16 5.13
CA ALA A 52 13.82 9.62 4.35
C ALA A 52 13.74 8.09 4.48
N LEU A 53 14.88 7.41 4.38
CA LEU A 53 14.96 5.96 4.52
C LEU A 53 14.60 5.49 5.94
N SER A 54 15.04 6.22 6.96
CA SER A 54 14.69 5.94 8.36
C SER A 54 13.18 6.01 8.60
N ILE A 55 12.51 7.05 8.08
CA ILE A 55 11.05 7.19 8.15
C ILE A 55 10.33 6.02 7.47
N ILE A 56 10.84 5.55 6.33
CA ILE A 56 10.24 4.42 5.61
C ILE A 56 10.36 3.14 6.43
N TYR A 57 11.50 2.88 7.06
CA TYR A 57 11.73 1.68 7.88
C TYR A 57 10.78 1.55 9.07
N GLU A 58 10.23 2.66 9.60
CA GLU A 58 9.29 2.64 10.72
C GLU A 58 8.06 1.77 10.49
N LYS A 59 7.56 1.74 9.26
CA LYS A 59 6.30 1.08 8.88
C LYS A 59 6.45 0.14 7.68
N ALA A 60 7.56 0.19 6.96
CA ALA A 60 7.75 -0.56 5.73
C ALA A 60 9.20 -1.07 5.61
N PRO A 61 9.54 -2.18 6.30
CA PRO A 61 10.92 -2.64 6.41
C PRO A 61 11.48 -3.31 5.14
N PHE A 62 10.83 -3.09 3.99
CA PHE A 62 11.25 -3.49 2.64
C PHE A 62 11.33 -2.28 1.69
N PRO A 63 12.12 -1.24 1.98
CA PRO A 63 12.11 -0.01 1.20
C PRO A 63 12.53 -0.21 -0.25
N GLY A 64 13.55 -1.04 -0.51
CA GLY A 64 14.04 -1.36 -1.85
C GLY A 64 13.00 -2.13 -2.67
N VAL A 65 12.46 -3.20 -2.11
CA VAL A 65 11.38 -3.98 -2.75
C VAL A 65 10.18 -3.10 -3.07
N LEU A 66 9.70 -2.33 -2.08
CA LEU A 66 8.53 -1.46 -2.28
C LEU A 66 8.81 -0.29 -3.23
N GLY A 67 10.05 0.13 -3.38
CA GLY A 67 10.46 1.12 -4.37
C GLY A 67 10.37 0.60 -5.81
N MET A 68 10.40 -0.72 -6.01
CA MET A 68 10.35 -1.35 -7.33
C MET A 68 8.98 -1.92 -7.69
N VAL A 69 8.26 -2.54 -6.72
CA VAL A 69 7.07 -3.36 -7.03
C VAL A 69 5.82 -3.04 -6.20
N CYS A 70 5.81 -1.91 -5.49
CA CYS A 70 4.59 -1.47 -4.80
C CYS A 70 3.51 -1.08 -5.83
N ASN A 71 2.27 -1.48 -5.57
CA ASN A 71 1.11 -1.04 -6.36
C ASN A 71 0.65 0.40 -6.05
N HIS A 72 1.34 1.11 -5.17
CA HIS A 72 1.24 2.53 -4.81
C HIS A 72 -0.18 3.14 -4.70
N PRO A 73 -1.12 2.56 -3.92
CA PRO A 73 -2.46 3.14 -3.75
C PRO A 73 -2.43 4.57 -3.18
N CYS A 74 -1.33 4.95 -2.57
CA CYS A 74 -1.07 6.31 -2.11
C CYS A 74 -0.92 7.33 -3.25
N GLU A 75 -0.50 6.91 -4.45
CA GLU A 75 -0.45 7.77 -5.63
C GLU A 75 -1.85 7.99 -6.20
N GLU A 76 -2.68 6.94 -6.26
CA GLU A 76 -4.08 7.03 -6.69
C GLU A 76 -4.89 7.99 -5.80
N ALA A 77 -4.63 7.96 -4.48
CA ALA A 77 -5.27 8.85 -3.51
C ALA A 77 -4.60 10.23 -3.38
N CYS A 78 -3.52 10.50 -4.13
CA CYS A 78 -2.75 11.72 -3.98
C CYS A 78 -3.51 12.94 -4.50
N ARG A 79 -3.78 13.93 -3.63
CA ARG A 79 -4.47 15.19 -4.00
C ARG A 79 -3.75 16.00 -5.08
N ARG A 80 -2.45 15.79 -5.28
CA ARG A 80 -1.75 16.41 -6.40
C ARG A 80 -2.34 15.97 -7.74
N GLY A 81 -2.88 14.74 -7.82
CA GLY A 81 -3.57 14.22 -9.00
C GLY A 81 -4.81 15.00 -9.41
N GLU A 82 -5.42 15.79 -8.50
CA GLU A 82 -6.54 16.68 -8.81
C GLU A 82 -6.08 17.96 -9.54
N LEU A 83 -4.78 18.29 -9.48
CA LEU A 83 -4.19 19.47 -10.14
C LEU A 83 -3.55 19.13 -11.48
N ASP A 84 -2.73 18.08 -11.49
CA ASP A 84 -1.99 17.63 -12.68
C ASP A 84 -1.80 16.10 -12.64
N GLN A 85 -0.74 15.61 -12.04
CA GLN A 85 -0.42 14.20 -11.85
C GLN A 85 0.00 13.94 -10.41
N PRO A 86 -0.33 12.75 -9.82
CA PRO A 86 0.12 12.38 -8.50
C PRO A 86 1.64 12.51 -8.35
N VAL A 87 2.12 12.72 -7.12
CA VAL A 87 3.56 12.63 -6.82
C VAL A 87 4.02 11.18 -7.00
N ALA A 88 5.19 10.97 -7.61
CA ALA A 88 5.77 9.65 -7.85
C ALA A 88 6.34 9.03 -6.56
N VAL A 89 5.45 8.72 -5.62
CA VAL A 89 5.76 8.26 -4.26
C VAL A 89 6.58 6.97 -4.26
N CYS A 90 6.28 6.04 -5.17
CA CYS A 90 7.00 4.77 -5.31
C CYS A 90 8.44 5.00 -5.75
N ASN A 91 8.65 5.84 -6.77
CA ASN A 91 9.98 6.15 -7.30
C ASN A 91 10.84 6.91 -6.27
N LEU A 92 10.23 7.80 -5.49
CA LEU A 92 10.91 8.52 -4.41
C LEU A 92 11.30 7.58 -3.25
N LYS A 93 10.49 6.57 -2.95
CA LYS A 93 10.86 5.51 -2.01
C LYS A 93 12.04 4.69 -2.51
N ARG A 94 12.05 4.36 -3.80
CA ARG A 94 13.19 3.71 -4.46
C ARG A 94 14.45 4.57 -4.33
N PHE A 95 14.37 5.86 -4.64
CA PHE A 95 15.48 6.79 -4.49
C PHE A 95 16.04 6.80 -3.07
N ALA A 96 15.18 6.88 -2.04
CA ALA A 96 15.62 6.83 -0.64
C ALA A 96 16.36 5.53 -0.31
N SER A 97 15.87 4.38 -0.82
CA SER A 97 16.51 3.08 -0.63
C SER A 97 17.87 2.94 -1.35
N GLU A 98 18.01 3.54 -2.53
CA GLU A 98 19.23 3.46 -3.34
C GLU A 98 20.32 4.44 -2.87
N ASN A 99 19.96 5.56 -2.22
CA ASN A 99 20.87 6.65 -1.90
C ASN A 99 20.99 6.96 -0.41
N GLY A 100 20.08 6.50 0.43
CA GLY A 100 20.12 6.70 1.88
C GLY A 100 20.93 5.63 2.59
N ALA A 101 21.64 6.01 3.65
CA ALA A 101 22.25 5.09 4.58
C ALA A 101 21.16 4.37 5.40
N PRO A 102 21.10 3.03 5.39
CA PRO A 102 20.11 2.33 6.17
C PRO A 102 20.33 2.56 7.66
N PRO A 103 19.23 2.83 8.41
CA PRO A 103 19.33 3.07 9.84
C PRO A 103 19.81 1.83 10.57
N GLU A 104 20.43 2.04 11.72
CA GLU A 104 20.72 0.95 12.63
C GLU A 104 19.43 0.43 13.25
N ILE A 105 19.19 -0.87 13.07
CA ILE A 105 18.03 -1.57 13.63
C ILE A 105 18.54 -2.35 14.84
N GLN A 106 18.05 -2.01 16.02
CA GLN A 106 18.40 -2.71 17.27
C GLN A 106 17.13 -3.28 17.91
N PRO A 107 17.24 -4.40 18.65
CA PRO A 107 16.16 -4.82 19.53
C PRO A 107 15.84 -3.69 20.52
N GLN A 108 14.59 -3.24 20.51
CA GLN A 108 14.17 -2.07 21.29
C GLN A 108 13.76 -2.42 22.71
N PHE A 109 13.50 -3.71 22.93
CA PHE A 109 13.03 -4.21 24.21
C PHE A 109 13.96 -5.31 24.73
N PRO A 110 14.07 -5.45 26.06
CA PRO A 110 14.81 -6.55 26.65
C PRO A 110 14.25 -7.91 26.22
N PRO A 111 15.08 -8.97 26.18
CA PRO A 111 14.60 -10.31 25.86
C PRO A 111 13.41 -10.71 26.76
N THR A 112 12.31 -11.12 26.14
CA THR A 112 11.09 -11.56 26.85
C THR A 112 11.17 -13.01 27.31
N GLY A 113 12.10 -13.78 26.77
CA GLY A 113 12.19 -15.24 26.95
C GLY A 113 11.10 -16.02 26.20
N LYS A 114 10.27 -15.36 25.41
CA LYS A 114 9.21 -15.97 24.60
C LYS A 114 9.73 -16.36 23.23
N LYS A 115 9.33 -17.56 22.76
CA LYS A 115 9.72 -18.13 21.49
C LYS A 115 8.57 -18.12 20.50
N VAL A 116 8.78 -17.57 19.32
CA VAL A 116 7.79 -17.51 18.26
C VAL A 116 8.28 -18.20 17.00
N ALA A 117 7.50 -19.16 16.49
CA ALA A 117 7.73 -19.77 15.20
C ALA A 117 6.98 -19.02 14.09
N VAL A 118 7.67 -18.67 13.02
CA VAL A 118 7.06 -18.07 11.82
C VAL A 118 7.19 -19.05 10.66
N ILE A 119 6.06 -19.42 10.04
CA ILE A 119 6.01 -20.40 8.96
C ILE A 119 5.85 -19.70 7.64
N GLY A 120 6.92 -19.68 6.85
CA GLY A 120 7.04 -18.99 5.57
C GLY A 120 7.83 -17.69 5.68
N ALA A 121 8.90 -17.57 4.88
CA ALA A 121 9.75 -16.39 4.76
C ALA A 121 9.35 -15.49 3.58
N GLY A 122 8.05 -15.35 3.32
CA GLY A 122 7.47 -14.33 2.43
C GLY A 122 7.40 -12.94 3.12
N PRO A 123 6.89 -11.90 2.42
CA PRO A 123 6.86 -10.55 2.97
C PRO A 123 6.10 -10.44 4.31
N ALA A 124 5.00 -11.17 4.49
CA ALA A 124 4.25 -11.16 5.74
C ALA A 124 5.05 -11.80 6.90
N GLY A 125 5.65 -12.97 6.65
CA GLY A 125 6.43 -13.68 7.68
C GLY A 125 7.70 -12.95 8.07
N LEU A 126 8.47 -12.45 7.09
CA LEU A 126 9.66 -11.66 7.35
C LEU A 126 9.35 -10.36 8.12
N THR A 127 8.25 -9.70 7.77
CA THR A 127 7.80 -8.50 8.51
C THR A 127 7.39 -8.83 9.95
N ALA A 128 6.61 -9.89 10.14
CA ALA A 128 6.20 -10.31 11.47
C ALA A 128 7.42 -10.68 12.34
N ALA A 129 8.35 -11.47 11.79
CA ALA A 129 9.58 -11.85 12.46
C ALA A 129 10.42 -10.63 12.87
N PHE A 130 10.58 -9.67 11.97
CA PHE A 130 11.29 -8.43 12.23
C PHE A 130 10.71 -7.66 13.43
N TYR A 131 9.40 -7.43 13.46
CA TYR A 131 8.78 -6.70 14.56
C TYR A 131 8.76 -7.52 15.86
N LEU A 132 8.50 -8.83 15.81
CA LEU A 132 8.56 -9.70 16.99
C LEU A 132 9.96 -9.73 17.62
N ASN A 133 11.00 -9.83 16.79
CA ASN A 133 12.39 -9.73 17.26
C ASN A 133 12.68 -8.35 17.87
N SER A 134 12.16 -7.27 17.28
CA SER A 134 12.31 -5.93 17.86
C SER A 134 11.57 -5.77 19.20
N TYR A 135 10.50 -6.54 19.43
CA TYR A 135 9.79 -6.62 20.72
C TYR A 135 10.51 -7.49 21.77
N GLY A 136 11.66 -8.07 21.43
CA GLY A 136 12.50 -8.88 22.31
C GLY A 136 12.12 -10.35 22.35
N HIS A 137 11.30 -10.86 21.43
CA HIS A 137 11.01 -12.28 21.31
C HIS A 137 12.10 -13.02 20.56
N ASP A 138 12.31 -14.29 20.91
CA ASP A 138 13.18 -15.23 20.20
C ASP A 138 12.40 -15.81 19.00
N VAL A 139 12.81 -15.46 17.78
CA VAL A 139 12.07 -15.78 16.56
C VAL A 139 12.84 -16.76 15.69
N THR A 140 12.16 -17.86 15.32
CA THR A 140 12.66 -18.82 14.32
C THR A 140 11.72 -18.84 13.12
N ILE A 141 12.25 -18.61 11.92
CA ILE A 141 11.51 -18.72 10.66
C ILE A 141 11.77 -20.09 10.02
N PHE A 142 10.70 -20.76 9.61
CA PHE A 142 10.75 -22.02 8.84
C PHE A 142 10.30 -21.72 7.39
N GLU A 143 11.17 -22.01 6.44
CA GLU A 143 10.96 -21.75 5.01
C GLU A 143 11.13 -23.04 4.21
N SER A 144 10.14 -23.36 3.39
CA SER A 144 10.13 -24.56 2.55
C SER A 144 11.13 -24.51 1.39
N GLU A 145 11.35 -23.33 0.84
CA GLU A 145 12.28 -23.13 -0.27
C GLU A 145 13.74 -22.96 0.22
N GLU A 146 14.68 -22.96 -0.72
CA GLU A 146 16.10 -22.80 -0.43
C GLU A 146 16.45 -21.40 0.06
N LYS A 147 15.78 -20.38 -0.45
CA LYS A 147 16.03 -18.96 -0.14
C LYS A 147 14.77 -18.26 0.34
N PRO A 148 14.89 -17.35 1.31
CA PRO A 148 13.76 -16.54 1.75
C PRO A 148 13.30 -15.54 0.68
N GLY A 149 12.07 -15.06 0.81
CA GLY A 149 11.48 -14.03 -0.05
C GLY A 149 10.09 -14.40 -0.57
N GLY A 150 9.68 -15.67 -0.50
CA GLY A 150 8.36 -16.10 -0.99
C GLY A 150 8.09 -15.63 -2.42
N MET A 151 6.90 -15.10 -2.69
CA MET A 151 6.51 -14.63 -4.03
C MET A 151 7.33 -13.44 -4.54
N LEU A 152 7.99 -12.68 -3.67
CA LEU A 152 8.95 -11.64 -4.12
C LEU A 152 10.12 -12.26 -4.90
N ARG A 153 10.56 -13.44 -4.51
CA ARG A 153 11.65 -14.16 -5.16
C ARG A 153 11.17 -15.08 -6.27
N TYR A 154 10.12 -15.86 -5.97
CA TYR A 154 9.71 -16.98 -6.80
C TYR A 154 8.56 -16.66 -7.76
N GLY A 155 7.92 -15.50 -7.60
CA GLY A 155 6.81 -15.05 -8.45
C GLY A 155 7.12 -13.81 -9.28
N ILE A 156 7.91 -12.87 -8.75
CA ILE A 156 8.23 -11.62 -9.45
C ILE A 156 9.53 -11.79 -10.24
N PRO A 157 9.54 -11.56 -11.57
CA PRO A 157 10.74 -11.65 -12.40
C PRO A 157 11.82 -10.64 -12.01
N GLU A 158 13.07 -10.99 -12.29
CA GLU A 158 14.24 -10.20 -11.91
C GLU A 158 14.29 -8.83 -12.60
N TYR A 159 13.75 -8.71 -13.81
CA TYR A 159 13.67 -7.43 -14.53
C TYR A 159 12.73 -6.41 -13.85
N ARG A 160 11.81 -6.86 -12.98
CA ARG A 160 10.96 -6.00 -12.13
C ARG A 160 11.51 -5.84 -10.73
N LEU A 161 12.06 -6.90 -10.14
CA LEU A 161 12.61 -6.90 -8.79
C LEU A 161 14.00 -7.52 -8.78
N SER A 162 15.00 -6.67 -8.79
CA SER A 162 16.42 -7.04 -8.75
C SER A 162 16.73 -7.92 -7.54
N ARG A 163 17.41 -9.04 -7.75
CA ARG A 163 17.80 -9.96 -6.67
C ARG A 163 18.73 -9.32 -5.64
N PRO A 164 19.74 -8.51 -6.02
CA PRO A 164 20.55 -7.78 -5.04
C PRO A 164 19.72 -6.87 -4.12
N VAL A 165 18.72 -6.17 -4.64
CA VAL A 165 17.84 -5.31 -3.83
C VAL A 165 17.00 -6.14 -2.86
N LEU A 166 16.40 -7.23 -3.34
CA LEU A 166 15.64 -8.16 -2.50
C LEU A 166 16.50 -8.76 -1.40
N ASP A 167 17.72 -9.23 -1.74
CA ASP A 167 18.63 -9.85 -0.79
C ASP A 167 19.14 -8.84 0.25
N ALA A 168 19.37 -7.60 -0.14
CA ALA A 168 19.75 -6.54 0.79
C ALA A 168 18.64 -6.25 1.83
N ASP A 169 17.38 -6.11 1.38
CA ASP A 169 16.25 -5.90 2.31
C ASP A 169 16.10 -7.11 3.25
N ILE A 170 16.08 -8.33 2.72
CA ILE A 170 15.92 -9.55 3.52
C ILE A 170 17.06 -9.73 4.53
N SER A 171 18.29 -9.49 4.13
CA SER A 171 19.46 -9.66 5.03
C SER A 171 19.40 -8.73 6.23
N ARG A 172 18.82 -7.53 6.06
CA ARG A 172 18.61 -6.59 7.17
C ARG A 172 17.51 -7.06 8.12
N LEU A 173 16.41 -7.58 7.58
CA LEU A 173 15.28 -8.07 8.37
C LEU A 173 15.64 -9.30 9.20
N LEU A 174 16.56 -10.13 8.72
CA LEU A 174 16.96 -11.37 9.38
C LEU A 174 18.01 -11.17 10.48
N ARG A 175 18.45 -9.95 10.78
CA ARG A 175 19.43 -9.73 11.86
C ARG A 175 18.87 -10.17 13.21
N GLY A 176 19.56 -11.09 13.85
CA GLY A 176 19.16 -11.67 15.15
C GLY A 176 18.01 -12.68 15.08
N ILE A 177 17.60 -13.11 13.87
CA ILE A 177 16.51 -14.06 13.65
C ILE A 177 17.08 -15.36 13.08
N GLU A 178 16.70 -16.50 13.65
CA GLU A 178 17.05 -17.81 13.12
C GLU A 178 16.20 -18.13 11.88
N LEU A 179 16.84 -18.51 10.77
CA LEU A 179 16.17 -18.95 9.54
C LEU A 179 16.52 -20.41 9.23
N ARG A 180 15.51 -21.25 9.14
CA ARG A 180 15.60 -22.65 8.71
C ARG A 180 14.97 -22.81 7.34
N THR A 181 15.81 -22.85 6.30
CA THR A 181 15.36 -23.10 4.92
C THR A 181 15.23 -24.60 4.64
N ARG A 182 14.56 -24.94 3.53
CA ARG A 182 14.27 -26.34 3.12
C ARG A 182 13.57 -27.13 4.23
N THR A 183 12.69 -26.46 4.97
CA THR A 183 11.99 -27.01 6.12
C THR A 183 10.51 -26.69 5.99
N ALA A 184 9.74 -27.64 5.47
CA ALA A 184 8.34 -27.47 5.06
C ALA A 184 7.36 -28.02 6.09
N LEU A 185 6.40 -27.20 6.51
CA LEU A 185 5.26 -27.63 7.34
C LEU A 185 4.44 -28.70 6.58
N GLY A 186 4.04 -29.74 7.30
CA GLY A 186 3.28 -30.87 6.75
C GLY A 186 4.14 -31.95 6.12
N LYS A 187 5.42 -31.66 5.80
CA LYS A 187 6.37 -32.62 5.23
C LYS A 187 7.50 -32.94 6.20
N ASP A 188 8.23 -31.93 6.66
CA ASP A 188 9.42 -32.10 7.49
C ASP A 188 9.09 -32.00 8.99
N PHE A 189 7.98 -31.35 9.34
CA PHE A 189 7.43 -31.24 10.69
C PHE A 189 5.93 -30.96 10.66
N GLN A 190 5.26 -31.16 11.80
CA GLN A 190 3.84 -30.87 11.98
C GLN A 190 3.63 -29.68 12.92
N LEU A 191 2.48 -28.98 12.80
CA LEU A 191 2.14 -27.83 13.66
C LEU A 191 2.19 -28.20 15.16
N ALA A 192 1.67 -29.37 15.50
CA ALA A 192 1.67 -29.88 16.88
C ALA A 192 3.07 -30.06 17.47
N GLU A 193 4.07 -30.35 16.65
CA GLU A 193 5.46 -30.49 17.11
C GLU A 193 6.05 -29.14 17.55
N LEU A 194 5.69 -28.03 16.87
CA LEU A 194 6.11 -26.69 17.29
C LEU A 194 5.44 -26.29 18.60
N LEU A 195 4.13 -26.52 18.72
CA LEU A 195 3.36 -26.17 19.92
C LEU A 195 3.82 -26.96 21.16
N ASN A 196 4.22 -28.24 20.97
CA ASN A 196 4.77 -29.10 22.02
C ASN A 196 6.28 -28.91 22.20
N GLY A 197 6.96 -28.36 21.19
CA GLY A 197 8.43 -28.16 21.14
C GLY A 197 8.93 -26.89 21.82
N GLY A 198 8.07 -26.19 22.56
CA GLY A 198 8.44 -25.05 23.39
C GLY A 198 8.31 -23.69 22.71
N PHE A 199 7.63 -23.59 21.57
CA PHE A 199 7.20 -22.30 21.03
C PHE A 199 5.95 -21.80 21.76
N ASP A 200 6.00 -20.55 22.21
CA ASP A 200 4.89 -19.88 22.90
C ASP A 200 3.78 -19.43 21.92
N SER A 201 4.12 -19.21 20.65
CA SER A 201 3.18 -18.87 19.58
C SER A 201 3.71 -19.28 18.20
N VAL A 202 2.80 -19.46 17.24
CA VAL A 202 3.09 -19.78 15.84
C VAL A 202 2.36 -18.82 14.92
N PHE A 203 3.05 -18.27 13.93
CA PHE A 203 2.47 -17.46 12.86
C PHE A 203 2.52 -18.18 11.52
N LEU A 204 1.36 -18.49 10.94
CA LEU A 204 1.22 -19.12 9.63
C LEU A 204 1.16 -18.06 8.54
N SER A 205 2.20 -17.95 7.74
CA SER A 205 2.34 -17.03 6.60
C SER A 205 2.80 -17.76 5.34
N THR A 206 2.22 -18.96 5.12
CA THR A 206 2.57 -19.88 4.04
C THR A 206 2.21 -19.36 2.64
N GLY A 207 1.42 -18.28 2.57
CA GLY A 207 1.07 -17.61 1.32
C GLY A 207 0.13 -18.41 0.42
N ALA A 208 0.08 -18.04 -0.86
CA ALA A 208 -0.66 -18.69 -1.94
C ALA A 208 0.28 -18.88 -3.13
N ALA A 209 1.21 -19.82 -2.98
CA ALA A 209 2.36 -19.96 -3.89
C ALA A 209 2.17 -21.02 -4.98
N HIS A 210 0.98 -21.60 -5.12
CA HIS A 210 0.66 -22.58 -6.15
C HIS A 210 -0.24 -21.98 -7.24
N SER A 211 -0.07 -22.44 -8.48
CA SER A 211 -0.96 -22.07 -9.57
C SER A 211 -2.33 -22.71 -9.39
N LYS A 212 -3.39 -21.90 -9.46
CA LYS A 212 -4.76 -22.42 -9.54
C LYS A 212 -4.91 -23.22 -10.82
N LYS A 213 -5.40 -24.45 -10.71
CA LYS A 213 -5.56 -25.35 -11.85
C LYS A 213 -6.89 -25.12 -12.56
N LEU A 214 -6.87 -25.23 -13.89
CA LEU A 214 -8.06 -25.17 -14.75
C LEU A 214 -8.28 -26.53 -15.38
N THR A 215 -9.49 -27.07 -15.20
CA THR A 215 -9.86 -28.34 -15.84
C THR A 215 -10.45 -28.06 -17.20
N ILE A 216 -9.61 -28.12 -18.23
CA ILE A 216 -9.99 -28.04 -19.66
C ILE A 216 -9.25 -29.13 -20.44
N GLN A 217 -9.84 -29.51 -21.57
CA GLN A 217 -9.21 -30.48 -22.46
C GLN A 217 -7.83 -30.01 -22.89
N GLY A 218 -6.82 -30.85 -22.80
CA GLY A 218 -5.45 -30.59 -23.22
C GLY A 218 -4.60 -29.82 -22.21
N ALA A 219 -5.08 -29.50 -21.00
CA ALA A 219 -4.29 -28.79 -20.00
C ALA A 219 -3.04 -29.55 -19.51
N ASP A 220 -3.02 -30.86 -19.68
CA ASP A 220 -1.89 -31.73 -19.29
C ASP A 220 -0.95 -32.04 -20.47
N SER A 221 -1.14 -31.41 -21.65
CA SER A 221 -0.29 -31.62 -22.82
C SER A 221 1.13 -31.09 -22.60
N ALA A 222 2.10 -31.74 -23.22
CA ALA A 222 3.48 -31.24 -23.23
C ALA A 222 3.53 -29.84 -23.88
N GLY A 223 4.18 -28.90 -23.23
CA GLY A 223 4.22 -27.49 -23.67
C GLY A 223 3.19 -26.59 -23.01
N VAL A 224 2.34 -27.13 -22.11
CA VAL A 224 1.49 -26.34 -21.21
C VAL A 224 2.21 -26.09 -19.89
N TYR A 225 2.27 -24.84 -19.49
CA TYR A 225 2.85 -24.39 -18.21
C TYR A 225 1.81 -23.71 -17.36
N TRP A 226 2.01 -23.74 -16.04
CA TRP A 226 1.22 -23.01 -15.06
C TRP A 226 1.98 -21.75 -14.64
N GLY A 227 1.33 -20.59 -14.65
CA GLY A 227 2.00 -19.30 -14.57
C GLY A 227 2.96 -19.12 -13.40
N VAL A 228 2.51 -19.43 -12.17
CA VAL A 228 3.37 -19.32 -10.97
C VAL A 228 4.51 -20.34 -11.01
N ASP A 229 4.22 -21.57 -11.43
CA ASP A 229 5.23 -22.64 -11.52
C ASP A 229 6.30 -22.29 -12.56
N PHE A 230 5.87 -21.73 -13.72
CA PHE A 230 6.75 -21.23 -14.77
C PHE A 230 7.69 -20.13 -14.23
N LEU A 231 7.15 -19.11 -13.54
CA LEU A 231 7.96 -18.03 -12.98
C LEU A 231 8.90 -18.52 -11.86
N ARG A 232 8.44 -19.50 -11.05
CA ARG A 232 9.27 -20.13 -10.02
C ARG A 232 10.48 -20.85 -10.62
N GLU A 233 10.28 -21.62 -11.68
CA GLU A 233 11.37 -22.29 -12.38
C GLU A 233 12.38 -21.28 -12.95
N LEU A 234 11.91 -20.19 -13.56
CA LEU A 234 12.76 -19.10 -14.00
C LEU A 234 13.59 -18.49 -12.86
N SER A 235 12.97 -18.29 -11.71
CA SER A 235 13.64 -17.72 -10.54
C SER A 235 14.71 -18.65 -9.96
N LYS A 236 14.56 -19.96 -10.14
CA LYS A 236 15.56 -21.00 -9.77
C LYS A 236 16.70 -21.13 -10.79
N GLY A 237 16.64 -20.33 -11.87
CA GLY A 237 17.65 -20.36 -12.94
C GLY A 237 17.33 -21.32 -14.07
N ASN A 238 16.23 -22.09 -13.99
CA ASN A 238 15.80 -22.97 -15.05
C ASN A 238 15.25 -22.14 -16.22
N ARG A 239 15.61 -22.51 -17.42
CA ARG A 239 15.19 -21.82 -18.65
C ARG A 239 14.43 -22.81 -19.54
N PRO A 240 13.08 -22.92 -19.39
CA PRO A 240 12.30 -23.80 -20.26
C PRO A 240 12.48 -23.38 -21.73
N SER A 241 12.64 -24.35 -22.58
CA SER A 241 12.68 -24.09 -24.04
C SER A 241 11.27 -23.84 -24.54
N LEU A 242 11.02 -22.63 -25.00
CA LEU A 242 9.75 -22.25 -25.63
C LEU A 242 9.87 -22.26 -27.15
N GLY A 243 8.75 -22.55 -27.81
CA GLY A 243 8.62 -22.36 -29.26
C GLY A 243 8.50 -20.87 -29.63
N ASN A 244 8.25 -20.63 -30.90
CA ASN A 244 8.15 -19.26 -31.40
C ASN A 244 6.86 -18.54 -30.96
N ARG A 245 5.75 -19.29 -30.83
CA ARG A 245 4.41 -18.76 -30.55
C ARG A 245 3.98 -19.20 -29.15
N VAL A 246 3.81 -18.23 -28.25
CA VAL A 246 3.38 -18.48 -26.87
C VAL A 246 2.04 -17.79 -26.62
N VAL A 247 1.07 -18.54 -26.12
CA VAL A 247 -0.20 -17.98 -25.65
C VAL A 247 -0.23 -18.00 -24.12
N VAL A 248 -0.48 -16.84 -23.51
CA VAL A 248 -0.64 -16.70 -22.06
C VAL A 248 -2.11 -16.43 -21.75
N ILE A 249 -2.70 -17.22 -20.86
CA ILE A 249 -4.12 -17.11 -20.49
C ILE A 249 -4.23 -16.54 -19.08
N GLY A 250 -4.79 -15.34 -18.97
CA GLY A 250 -5.01 -14.59 -17.74
C GLY A 250 -4.85 -13.09 -17.93
N GLY A 251 -5.54 -12.28 -17.11
CA GLY A 251 -5.54 -10.79 -17.17
C GLY A 251 -4.79 -10.10 -16.03
N GLY A 252 -4.25 -10.85 -15.05
CA GLY A 252 -3.55 -10.29 -13.90
C GLY A 252 -2.04 -10.14 -14.09
N ASN A 253 -1.36 -9.50 -13.14
CA ASN A 253 0.09 -9.22 -13.22
C ASN A 253 0.96 -10.46 -13.48
N VAL A 254 0.58 -11.64 -12.93
CA VAL A 254 1.31 -12.89 -13.18
C VAL A 254 1.29 -13.27 -14.67
N ALA A 255 0.18 -13.00 -15.36
CA ALA A 255 0.08 -13.27 -16.80
C ALA A 255 1.00 -12.35 -17.60
N PHE A 256 1.07 -11.06 -17.25
CA PHE A 256 1.99 -10.11 -17.87
C PHE A 256 3.44 -10.46 -17.57
N ASP A 257 3.76 -10.85 -16.34
CA ASP A 257 5.10 -11.32 -15.96
C ASP A 257 5.50 -12.57 -16.76
N ALA A 258 4.58 -13.51 -16.96
CA ALA A 258 4.82 -14.70 -17.78
C ALA A 258 4.99 -14.37 -19.27
N ALA A 259 4.17 -13.46 -19.82
CA ALA A 259 4.25 -13.03 -21.22
C ALA A 259 5.57 -12.31 -21.53
N LEU A 260 5.94 -11.35 -20.70
CA LEU A 260 7.21 -10.63 -20.84
C LEU A 260 8.43 -11.54 -20.60
N SER A 261 8.32 -12.52 -19.72
CA SER A 261 9.36 -13.54 -19.52
C SER A 261 9.49 -14.45 -20.73
N ALA A 262 8.38 -14.81 -21.40
CA ALA A 262 8.41 -15.64 -22.60
C ALA A 262 9.15 -14.92 -23.75
N LEU A 263 8.95 -13.60 -23.94
CA LEU A 263 9.73 -12.80 -24.89
C LEU A 263 11.24 -12.87 -24.60
N ARG A 264 11.62 -12.72 -23.31
CA ARG A 264 13.02 -12.79 -22.86
C ARG A 264 13.65 -14.18 -23.00
N LEU A 265 12.83 -15.22 -23.08
CA LEU A 265 13.26 -16.58 -23.41
C LEU A 265 13.34 -16.85 -24.91
N GLY A 266 13.04 -15.86 -25.76
CA GLY A 266 13.19 -15.95 -27.22
C GLY A 266 11.93 -16.29 -28.00
N ALA A 267 10.75 -16.29 -27.37
CA ALA A 267 9.49 -16.37 -28.10
C ALA A 267 9.37 -15.16 -29.04
N LYS A 268 8.96 -15.43 -30.31
CA LYS A 268 8.84 -14.39 -31.35
C LYS A 268 7.48 -13.70 -31.32
N GLU A 269 6.45 -14.46 -30.99
CA GLU A 269 5.07 -13.99 -30.88
C GLU A 269 4.51 -14.42 -29.55
N VAL A 270 4.04 -13.44 -28.76
CA VAL A 270 3.36 -13.68 -27.51
C VAL A 270 1.98 -13.06 -27.57
N THR A 271 0.95 -13.86 -27.34
CA THR A 271 -0.44 -13.43 -27.27
C THR A 271 -0.97 -13.66 -25.84
N LEU A 272 -1.40 -12.58 -25.19
CA LEU A 272 -2.08 -12.65 -23.90
C LEU A 272 -3.59 -12.63 -24.12
N VAL A 273 -4.29 -13.59 -23.53
CA VAL A 273 -5.75 -13.76 -23.64
C VAL A 273 -6.37 -13.60 -22.27
N CYS A 274 -7.35 -12.72 -22.12
CA CYS A 274 -8.04 -12.51 -20.84
C CYS A 274 -9.55 -12.39 -20.99
N LEU A 275 -10.26 -12.70 -19.92
CA LEU A 275 -11.72 -12.66 -19.85
C LEU A 275 -12.25 -11.22 -19.87
N GLU A 276 -11.51 -10.33 -19.27
CA GLU A 276 -11.87 -8.94 -19.01
C GLU A 276 -11.86 -8.11 -20.31
N ALA A 277 -12.69 -7.10 -20.37
CA ALA A 277 -12.58 -6.01 -21.33
C ALA A 277 -11.31 -5.18 -21.02
N GLU A 278 -10.86 -4.37 -21.96
CA GLU A 278 -9.61 -3.62 -21.85
C GLU A 278 -9.55 -2.74 -20.58
N ALA A 279 -10.62 -2.03 -20.30
CA ALA A 279 -10.71 -1.14 -19.12
C ALA A 279 -10.90 -1.88 -17.79
N GLU A 280 -11.15 -3.19 -17.83
CA GLU A 280 -11.46 -4.02 -16.65
C GLU A 280 -10.30 -4.95 -16.28
N MET A 281 -9.18 -4.89 -16.99
CA MET A 281 -8.04 -5.76 -16.72
C MET A 281 -7.48 -5.52 -15.32
N PRO A 282 -7.29 -6.57 -14.49
CA PRO A 282 -6.83 -6.42 -13.12
C PRO A 282 -5.32 -6.16 -12.98
N ALA A 283 -4.56 -6.25 -14.07
CA ALA A 283 -3.14 -5.92 -14.06
C ALA A 283 -2.91 -4.40 -13.97
N PHE A 284 -1.77 -4.00 -13.43
CA PHE A 284 -1.41 -2.59 -13.35
C PHE A 284 -1.20 -1.99 -14.74
N GLU A 285 -1.70 -0.77 -14.94
CA GLU A 285 -1.61 -0.04 -16.22
C GLU A 285 -0.16 0.01 -16.76
N LYS A 286 0.80 0.18 -15.88
CA LYS A 286 2.22 0.17 -16.21
C LYS A 286 2.69 -1.15 -16.83
N GLU A 287 2.23 -2.29 -16.30
CA GLU A 287 2.59 -3.61 -16.79
C GLU A 287 1.93 -3.88 -18.16
N ILE A 288 0.69 -3.43 -18.33
CA ILE A 288 -0.03 -3.49 -19.61
C ILE A 288 0.71 -2.66 -20.67
N THR A 289 1.12 -1.44 -20.31
CA THR A 289 1.87 -0.55 -21.20
C THR A 289 3.19 -1.16 -21.63
N HIS A 290 3.99 -1.66 -20.69
CA HIS A 290 5.26 -2.32 -20.99
C HIS A 290 5.07 -3.54 -21.91
N ALA A 291 4.04 -4.33 -21.68
CA ALA A 291 3.76 -5.50 -22.52
C ALA A 291 3.42 -5.11 -23.97
N ARG A 292 2.62 -4.06 -24.15
CA ARG A 292 2.29 -3.53 -25.48
C ARG A 292 3.52 -2.96 -26.19
N GLU A 293 4.34 -2.19 -25.47
CA GLU A 293 5.60 -1.64 -26.00
C GLU A 293 6.57 -2.74 -26.45
N GLU A 294 6.63 -3.86 -25.70
CA GLU A 294 7.47 -5.00 -26.05
C GLU A 294 6.84 -5.94 -27.10
N GLY A 295 5.64 -5.62 -27.59
CA GLY A 295 5.00 -6.31 -28.70
C GLY A 295 4.10 -7.50 -28.32
N VAL A 296 3.69 -7.61 -27.07
CA VAL A 296 2.67 -8.59 -26.64
C VAL A 296 1.32 -8.21 -27.24
N LYS A 297 0.70 -9.14 -27.97
CA LYS A 297 -0.67 -9.00 -28.47
C LYS A 297 -1.65 -9.30 -27.35
N ILE A 298 -2.63 -8.44 -27.11
CA ILE A 298 -3.64 -8.63 -26.06
C ILE A 298 -5.00 -8.87 -26.69
N MET A 299 -5.63 -9.99 -26.34
CA MET A 299 -6.97 -10.38 -26.75
C MET A 299 -7.92 -10.33 -25.56
N ASN A 300 -8.70 -9.27 -25.48
CA ASN A 300 -9.67 -9.04 -24.43
C ASN A 300 -11.01 -9.73 -24.70
N SER A 301 -11.72 -10.12 -23.63
CA SER A 301 -13.03 -10.76 -23.66
C SER A 301 -13.02 -12.13 -24.33
N TRP A 302 -12.00 -12.93 -24.07
CA TRP A 302 -11.87 -14.31 -24.51
C TRP A 302 -11.45 -15.23 -23.37
N GLY A 303 -12.04 -16.44 -23.33
CA GLY A 303 -11.65 -17.49 -22.41
C GLY A 303 -11.29 -18.79 -23.10
N PRO A 304 -10.47 -19.65 -22.49
CA PRO A 304 -10.05 -20.90 -23.09
C PRO A 304 -11.21 -21.91 -23.06
N LYS A 305 -11.43 -22.61 -24.18
CA LYS A 305 -12.35 -23.74 -24.31
C LYS A 305 -11.62 -25.07 -24.28
N ALA A 306 -10.60 -25.20 -25.10
CA ALA A 306 -9.78 -26.41 -25.19
C ALA A 306 -8.39 -26.10 -25.73
N ILE A 307 -7.40 -26.84 -25.31
CA ILE A 307 -6.04 -26.82 -25.83
C ILE A 307 -5.91 -27.96 -26.84
N GLU A 308 -5.44 -27.64 -28.02
CA GLU A 308 -5.19 -28.61 -29.07
C GLU A 308 -3.75 -29.10 -29.00
N SER A 309 -3.61 -30.40 -29.17
CA SER A 309 -2.28 -31.05 -29.26
C SER A 309 -2.24 -32.11 -30.34
N GLN A 310 -1.10 -32.27 -30.96
CA GLN A 310 -0.81 -33.34 -31.87
C GLN A 310 0.45 -34.10 -31.40
N GLN A 311 0.37 -35.41 -31.30
CA GLN A 311 1.46 -36.25 -30.74
C GLN A 311 1.93 -35.74 -29.36
N ALA A 312 0.96 -35.34 -28.52
CA ALA A 312 1.13 -34.76 -27.20
C ALA A 312 1.78 -33.34 -27.14
N ALA A 313 2.20 -32.75 -28.26
CA ALA A 313 2.71 -31.37 -28.31
C ALA A 313 1.59 -30.38 -28.60
N VAL A 314 1.59 -29.25 -27.94
CA VAL A 314 0.63 -28.14 -28.16
C VAL A 314 0.73 -27.64 -29.57
N THR A 315 -0.42 -27.41 -30.23
CA THR A 315 -0.53 -26.80 -31.55
C THR A 315 -1.38 -25.54 -31.60
N GLY A 316 -2.20 -25.32 -30.57
CA GLY A 316 -3.05 -24.14 -30.46
C GLY A 316 -4.02 -24.22 -29.28
N VAL A 317 -4.83 -23.18 -29.17
CA VAL A 317 -5.94 -23.09 -28.22
C VAL A 317 -7.20 -22.62 -28.91
N ILE A 318 -8.32 -23.25 -28.58
CA ILE A 318 -9.66 -22.80 -28.97
C ILE A 318 -10.17 -21.89 -27.85
N LEU A 319 -10.53 -20.69 -28.22
CA LEU A 319 -11.10 -19.66 -27.34
C LEU A 319 -12.60 -19.56 -27.59
N LYS A 320 -13.33 -19.14 -26.57
CA LYS A 320 -14.76 -18.76 -26.63
C LYS A 320 -14.93 -17.33 -26.15
N LYS A 321 -15.85 -16.60 -26.77
CA LYS A 321 -16.10 -15.19 -26.44
C LYS A 321 -16.66 -15.06 -25.03
N CYS A 322 -16.00 -14.26 -24.19
CA CYS A 322 -16.49 -13.90 -22.88
C CYS A 322 -17.47 -12.71 -23.01
N THR A 323 -18.68 -12.84 -22.46
CA THR A 323 -19.73 -11.81 -22.52
C THR A 323 -19.86 -11.04 -21.21
N GLY A 324 -19.29 -11.55 -20.12
CA GLY A 324 -19.23 -10.89 -18.81
C GLY A 324 -18.37 -11.70 -17.88
N VAL A 325 -17.64 -11.03 -16.98
CA VAL A 325 -16.71 -11.66 -16.01
C VAL A 325 -17.37 -11.85 -14.64
N PHE A 326 -18.24 -10.92 -14.26
CA PHE A 326 -18.92 -10.90 -12.97
C PHE A 326 -20.43 -11.04 -13.17
N ASP A 327 -21.10 -11.65 -12.19
CA ASP A 327 -22.56 -11.68 -12.14
C ASP A 327 -23.13 -10.34 -11.60
N GLU A 328 -24.48 -10.26 -11.53
CA GLU A 328 -25.19 -9.09 -11.02
C GLU A 328 -24.87 -8.73 -9.56
N GLU A 329 -24.33 -9.70 -8.81
CA GLU A 329 -23.91 -9.53 -7.41
C GLU A 329 -22.41 -9.16 -7.29
N GLY A 330 -21.71 -8.96 -8.41
CA GLY A 330 -20.28 -8.65 -8.46
C GLY A 330 -19.36 -9.83 -8.14
N LYS A 331 -19.87 -11.07 -8.17
CA LYS A 331 -19.05 -12.26 -7.96
C LYS A 331 -18.46 -12.75 -9.28
N PHE A 332 -17.22 -13.22 -9.24
CA PHE A 332 -16.55 -13.80 -10.39
C PHE A 332 -17.30 -15.03 -10.88
N ARG A 333 -18.01 -14.89 -12.01
CA ARG A 333 -18.82 -15.93 -12.67
C ARG A 333 -18.87 -15.66 -14.17
N PRO A 334 -17.81 -16.03 -14.91
CA PRO A 334 -17.73 -15.72 -16.33
C PRO A 334 -18.86 -16.35 -17.14
N SER A 335 -19.46 -15.55 -18.02
CA SER A 335 -20.44 -15.96 -19.01
C SER A 335 -19.84 -15.94 -20.42
N TYR A 336 -20.32 -16.83 -21.29
CA TYR A 336 -19.72 -17.03 -22.61
C TYR A 336 -20.77 -17.16 -23.69
N ASP A 337 -20.44 -16.69 -24.89
CA ASP A 337 -21.08 -17.08 -26.14
C ASP A 337 -20.35 -18.33 -26.69
N GLU A 338 -20.96 -19.49 -26.51
CA GLU A 338 -20.40 -20.77 -26.94
C GLU A 338 -20.38 -20.94 -28.47
N SER A 339 -21.11 -20.10 -29.21
CA SER A 339 -21.16 -20.11 -30.67
C SER A 339 -20.03 -19.34 -31.32
N THR A 340 -19.47 -18.34 -30.63
CA THR A 340 -18.37 -17.53 -31.12
C THR A 340 -17.05 -18.08 -30.62
N LEU A 341 -16.34 -18.75 -31.50
CA LEU A 341 -15.06 -19.40 -31.23
C LEU A 341 -13.94 -18.75 -32.06
N GLU A 342 -12.76 -18.72 -31.47
CA GLU A 342 -11.52 -18.26 -32.12
C GLU A 342 -10.42 -19.29 -31.88
N ARG A 343 -9.64 -19.59 -32.90
CA ARG A 343 -8.48 -20.48 -32.77
C ARG A 343 -7.20 -19.67 -32.84
N VAL A 344 -6.32 -19.84 -31.84
CA VAL A 344 -5.00 -19.22 -31.80
C VAL A 344 -3.93 -20.31 -31.86
N ASP A 345 -3.04 -20.22 -32.83
CA ASP A 345 -1.89 -21.11 -32.94
C ASP A 345 -0.91 -20.88 -31.80
N ALA A 346 -0.39 -21.95 -31.24
CA ALA A 346 0.59 -21.86 -30.15
C ALA A 346 1.51 -23.09 -30.14
N ASP A 347 2.78 -22.85 -29.86
CA ASP A 347 3.75 -23.89 -29.58
C ASP A 347 3.82 -24.19 -28.09
N ASN A 348 3.48 -23.17 -27.24
CA ASN A 348 3.34 -23.30 -25.79
C ASN A 348 2.17 -22.47 -25.26
N ILE A 349 1.59 -22.93 -24.17
CA ILE A 349 0.54 -22.22 -23.44
C ILE A 349 0.95 -22.05 -21.97
N ILE A 350 0.74 -20.84 -21.42
CA ILE A 350 0.97 -20.54 -20.02
C ILE A 350 -0.36 -20.13 -19.37
N LEU A 351 -0.85 -20.95 -18.45
CA LEU A 351 -2.12 -20.74 -17.74
C LEU A 351 -1.87 -19.95 -16.45
N ALA A 352 -2.20 -18.65 -16.44
CA ALA A 352 -1.96 -17.72 -15.34
C ALA A 352 -3.28 -17.17 -14.76
N ILE A 353 -4.16 -18.08 -14.34
CA ILE A 353 -5.55 -17.82 -13.95
C ILE A 353 -5.77 -17.67 -12.44
N GLY A 354 -4.73 -17.41 -11.69
CA GLY A 354 -4.75 -17.18 -10.24
C GLY A 354 -3.82 -18.09 -9.46
N GLN A 355 -3.87 -17.90 -8.15
CA GLN A 355 -3.01 -18.59 -7.19
C GLN A 355 -3.84 -19.19 -6.08
N GLU A 356 -3.32 -20.23 -5.44
CA GLU A 356 -3.92 -20.89 -4.29
C GLU A 356 -2.85 -21.30 -3.27
N PRO A 357 -3.24 -21.47 -1.99
CA PRO A 357 -2.36 -22.04 -0.96
C PRO A 357 -2.08 -23.52 -1.25
N ASP A 358 -1.07 -24.05 -0.57
CA ASP A 358 -0.84 -25.49 -0.55
C ASP A 358 -1.99 -26.19 0.18
N GLN A 359 -2.87 -26.86 -0.59
CA GLN A 359 -4.05 -27.55 -0.07
C GLN A 359 -3.66 -28.70 0.87
N GLY A 360 -2.53 -29.37 0.62
CA GLY A 360 -2.03 -30.44 1.46
C GLY A 360 -1.62 -29.96 2.85
N VAL A 361 -1.08 -28.74 2.94
CA VAL A 361 -0.75 -28.09 4.21
C VAL A 361 -2.03 -27.60 4.89
N VAL A 362 -2.85 -26.84 4.17
CA VAL A 362 -4.03 -26.17 4.76
C VAL A 362 -5.05 -27.13 5.33
N PHE A 363 -5.31 -28.24 4.63
CA PHE A 363 -6.24 -29.27 5.08
C PHE A 363 -5.56 -30.44 5.79
N GLY A 364 -4.28 -30.27 6.16
CA GLY A 364 -3.52 -31.24 6.95
C GLY A 364 -4.12 -31.47 8.34
N ALA A 365 -3.80 -32.60 8.96
CA ALA A 365 -4.27 -32.92 10.31
C ALA A 365 -3.72 -31.89 11.33
N GLY A 366 -4.59 -31.40 12.21
CA GLY A 366 -4.21 -30.44 13.26
C GLY A 366 -3.97 -29.00 12.77
N MET A 367 -4.33 -28.69 11.54
CA MET A 367 -4.27 -27.31 11.02
C MET A 367 -5.51 -26.51 11.37
N PRO A 368 -5.44 -25.17 11.46
CA PRO A 368 -6.60 -24.33 11.71
C PRO A 368 -7.68 -24.46 10.63
N SER A 369 -8.90 -24.09 10.98
CA SER A 369 -10.03 -24.09 10.05
C SER A 369 -9.76 -23.20 8.84
N ALA A 370 -10.10 -23.72 7.66
CA ALA A 370 -10.01 -22.99 6.40
C ALA A 370 -11.37 -22.89 5.70
N GLY A 371 -11.48 -21.95 4.76
CA GLY A 371 -12.60 -21.88 3.83
C GLY A 371 -12.51 -22.95 2.73
N LYS A 372 -13.57 -23.08 1.91
CA LYS A 372 -13.59 -24.02 0.77
C LYS A 372 -12.46 -23.78 -0.25
N SER A 373 -11.98 -22.55 -0.35
CA SER A 373 -10.87 -22.14 -1.23
C SER A 373 -9.47 -22.35 -0.61
N GLY A 374 -9.37 -22.94 0.59
CA GLY A 374 -8.11 -23.24 1.26
C GLY A 374 -7.43 -22.06 1.96
N PHE A 375 -8.13 -20.95 2.19
CA PHE A 375 -7.59 -19.83 2.99
C PHE A 375 -7.99 -19.99 4.45
N PHE A 376 -7.06 -19.76 5.38
CA PHE A 376 -7.33 -19.87 6.82
C PHE A 376 -8.36 -18.85 7.27
N LYS A 377 -9.22 -19.27 8.20
CA LYS A 377 -10.20 -18.40 8.86
C LYS A 377 -9.56 -17.80 10.10
N VAL A 378 -9.67 -16.48 10.23
CA VAL A 378 -9.11 -15.72 11.36
C VAL A 378 -10.10 -14.72 11.92
N LYS A 379 -9.93 -14.40 13.20
CA LYS A 379 -10.51 -13.23 13.85
C LYS A 379 -9.35 -12.28 14.22
N GLY A 380 -9.26 -11.13 13.56
CA GLY A 380 -7.99 -10.39 13.56
C GLY A 380 -6.93 -11.18 12.81
N THR A 381 -5.89 -11.65 13.48
CA THR A 381 -4.92 -12.64 12.98
C THR A 381 -4.98 -13.99 13.71
N GLY A 382 -5.74 -14.08 14.83
CA GLY A 382 -5.90 -15.31 15.60
C GLY A 382 -6.77 -16.36 14.87
N THR A 383 -6.34 -17.62 14.91
CA THR A 383 -7.08 -18.76 14.37
C THR A 383 -7.98 -19.39 15.44
N ASP A 384 -8.64 -20.49 15.11
CA ASP A 384 -9.40 -21.32 16.06
C ASP A 384 -8.53 -22.27 16.91
N ILE A 385 -7.21 -22.28 16.69
CA ILE A 385 -6.23 -22.98 17.54
C ILE A 385 -5.52 -21.95 18.40
N GLU A 386 -5.55 -22.13 19.72
CA GLU A 386 -4.86 -21.29 20.68
C GLU A 386 -3.36 -21.21 20.34
N LYS A 387 -2.74 -20.03 20.51
CA LYS A 387 -1.34 -19.71 20.18
C LYS A 387 -1.01 -19.69 18.68
N VAL A 388 -1.98 -19.97 17.80
CA VAL A 388 -1.75 -20.01 16.35
C VAL A 388 -2.42 -18.82 15.67
N PHE A 389 -1.63 -18.05 14.95
CA PHE A 389 -2.03 -16.89 14.19
C PHE A 389 -1.78 -17.14 12.70
N ALA A 390 -2.51 -16.44 11.84
CA ALA A 390 -2.28 -16.52 10.39
C ALA A 390 -2.45 -15.15 9.72
N GLY A 391 -1.76 -14.94 8.59
CA GLY A 391 -1.84 -13.67 7.86
C GLY A 391 -1.22 -13.74 6.47
N GLY A 392 -1.24 -12.58 5.77
CA GLY A 392 -0.83 -12.48 4.39
C GLY A 392 -1.75 -13.24 3.44
N ASP A 393 -1.22 -13.67 2.30
CA ASP A 393 -1.99 -14.36 1.26
C ASP A 393 -2.57 -15.71 1.69
N ALA A 394 -2.07 -16.31 2.77
CA ALA A 394 -2.63 -17.53 3.35
C ALA A 394 -4.04 -17.33 3.95
N VAL A 395 -4.44 -16.10 4.21
CA VAL A 395 -5.74 -15.71 4.76
C VAL A 395 -6.61 -15.02 3.73
N ARG A 396 -6.06 -14.04 3.02
CA ARG A 396 -6.81 -13.15 2.12
C ARG A 396 -6.84 -13.60 0.67
N GLY A 397 -5.96 -14.49 0.29
CA GLY A 397 -5.62 -14.75 -1.10
C GLY A 397 -4.55 -13.78 -1.63
N PRO A 398 -4.12 -13.97 -2.89
CA PRO A 398 -3.09 -13.17 -3.53
C PRO A 398 -3.41 -11.68 -3.48
N ALA A 399 -2.49 -10.89 -2.92
CA ALA A 399 -2.65 -9.45 -2.72
C ALA A 399 -1.34 -8.70 -3.03
N SER A 400 -1.27 -7.43 -2.66
CA SER A 400 -0.06 -6.63 -2.86
C SER A 400 0.98 -6.84 -1.75
N VAL A 401 2.24 -6.58 -2.07
CA VAL A 401 3.37 -6.67 -1.13
C VAL A 401 3.15 -5.80 0.11
N ILE A 402 2.66 -4.57 -0.09
CA ILE A 402 2.42 -3.66 1.04
C ILE A 402 1.28 -4.13 1.97
N ARG A 403 0.29 -4.86 1.45
CA ARG A 403 -0.73 -5.52 2.29
C ARG A 403 -0.16 -6.67 3.09
N ALA A 404 0.68 -7.50 2.48
CA ALA A 404 1.35 -8.59 3.19
C ALA A 404 2.27 -8.05 4.31
N ILE A 405 2.97 -6.94 4.09
CA ILE A 405 3.75 -6.24 5.11
C ILE A 405 2.83 -5.75 6.25
N SER A 406 1.72 -5.09 5.93
CA SER A 406 0.73 -4.64 6.92
C SER A 406 0.16 -5.79 7.75
N ASP A 407 -0.15 -6.93 7.11
CA ASP A 407 -0.63 -8.12 7.82
C ASP A 407 0.44 -8.69 8.77
N GLY A 408 1.72 -8.70 8.36
CA GLY A 408 2.83 -9.10 9.21
C GLY A 408 3.02 -8.20 10.42
N MET A 409 2.91 -6.87 10.24
CA MET A 409 2.95 -5.90 11.35
C MET A 409 1.80 -6.13 12.34
N ARG A 410 0.58 -6.33 11.82
CA ARG A 410 -0.59 -6.59 12.66
C ARG A 410 -0.46 -7.89 13.42
N ALA A 411 -0.01 -8.96 12.76
CA ALA A 411 0.24 -10.24 13.41
C ALA A 411 1.27 -10.12 14.54
N ALA A 412 2.36 -9.40 14.31
CA ALA A 412 3.37 -9.18 15.34
C ALA A 412 2.80 -8.48 16.58
N ARG A 413 1.97 -7.44 16.39
CA ARG A 413 1.30 -6.74 17.50
C ARG A 413 0.34 -7.64 18.27
N GLU A 414 -0.49 -8.42 17.56
CA GLU A 414 -1.47 -9.32 18.18
C GLU A 414 -0.79 -10.48 18.92
N ILE A 415 0.29 -11.03 18.37
CA ILE A 415 1.11 -12.07 19.01
C ILE A 415 1.81 -11.52 20.25
N ASP A 416 2.44 -10.35 20.17
CA ASP A 416 3.09 -9.71 21.32
C ASP A 416 2.08 -9.47 22.45
N GLY A 417 0.91 -8.93 22.12
CA GLY A 417 -0.18 -8.74 23.10
C GLY A 417 -0.64 -10.06 23.72
N PHE A 418 -0.76 -11.13 22.96
CA PHE A 418 -1.08 -12.48 23.45
C PHE A 418 -0.01 -13.00 24.41
N LEU A 419 1.26 -12.70 24.16
CA LEU A 419 2.40 -13.10 24.98
C LEU A 419 2.63 -12.23 26.20
N GLY A 420 1.75 -11.22 26.42
CA GLY A 420 1.78 -10.29 27.56
C GLY A 420 2.57 -9.01 27.30
N GLY A 421 2.99 -8.75 26.07
CA GLY A 421 3.63 -7.52 25.66
C GLY A 421 2.64 -6.36 25.46
N LYS A 422 3.17 -5.16 25.22
CA LYS A 422 2.39 -3.93 24.99
C LYS A 422 2.56 -3.39 23.58
N GLY A 423 3.13 -4.19 22.67
CA GLY A 423 3.50 -3.74 21.34
C GLY A 423 4.65 -2.72 21.39
N ARG A 424 4.62 -1.77 20.47
CA ARG A 424 5.63 -0.68 20.39
C ARG A 424 5.38 0.46 21.38
N LEU A 425 4.57 0.27 22.40
CA LEU A 425 4.26 1.33 23.36
C LEU A 425 5.29 1.36 24.48
N ASP A 426 5.89 2.53 24.73
CA ASP A 426 6.71 2.78 25.91
C ASP A 426 5.85 2.84 27.19
N ALA A 427 6.50 3.05 28.34
CA ALA A 427 5.82 3.16 29.62
C ALA A 427 4.82 4.35 29.69
N SER A 428 4.95 5.34 28.80
CA SER A 428 4.04 6.49 28.69
C SER A 428 2.90 6.26 27.71
N GLY A 429 2.85 5.10 27.02
CA GLY A 429 1.86 4.77 26.01
C GLY A 429 2.13 5.40 24.63
N ARG A 430 3.34 5.87 24.37
CA ARG A 430 3.75 6.36 23.05
C ARG A 430 4.34 5.24 22.20
N GLU A 431 4.05 5.27 20.89
CA GLU A 431 4.73 4.34 19.96
C GLU A 431 6.24 4.63 19.91
N THR A 432 7.05 3.60 20.20
CA THR A 432 8.51 3.69 20.06
C THR A 432 8.93 3.42 18.62
N SER A 433 10.03 4.07 18.19
CA SER A 433 10.62 3.85 16.87
C SER A 433 11.32 2.49 16.79
N VAL A 434 11.27 1.78 15.66
CA VAL A 434 12.09 0.59 15.40
C VAL A 434 13.49 0.95 14.91
N VAL A 435 13.71 2.22 14.63
CA VAL A 435 14.97 2.76 14.15
C VAL A 435 15.74 3.36 15.32
N ALA A 436 17.03 3.02 15.44
CA ALA A 436 17.90 3.60 16.47
C ALA A 436 18.17 5.09 16.16
N GLY A 437 18.13 5.90 17.19
CA GLY A 437 18.35 7.36 17.10
C GLY A 437 17.11 8.17 17.49
N PRO A 438 17.24 9.49 17.58
CA PRO A 438 16.06 10.33 17.70
C PRO A 438 15.23 10.10 16.43
N GLY A 439 14.15 9.34 16.57
CA GLY A 439 13.14 9.26 15.52
C GLY A 439 12.79 10.68 15.08
N PRO A 440 12.37 10.90 13.83
CA PRO A 440 11.93 12.23 13.44
C PRO A 440 10.82 12.60 14.41
N GLU A 441 11.10 13.55 15.31
CA GLU A 441 10.04 14.17 16.08
C GLU A 441 9.09 14.76 15.04
N HIS A 442 7.93 14.12 14.89
CA HIS A 442 6.86 14.57 14.01
C HIS A 442 6.46 16.00 14.43
N GLY A 443 7.18 17.00 13.99
CA GLY A 443 6.95 18.39 14.39
C GLY A 443 8.16 19.32 14.28
N THR A 444 9.37 18.80 14.20
CA THR A 444 10.58 19.64 14.14
C THR A 444 10.99 20.05 12.73
N MET A 445 10.45 19.44 11.68
CA MET A 445 10.66 19.91 10.32
C MET A 445 9.92 21.25 10.16
N SER A 446 10.66 22.36 10.14
CA SER A 446 10.09 23.68 9.91
C SER A 446 9.22 23.67 8.66
N PRO A 447 7.96 24.09 8.74
CA PRO A 447 7.14 24.20 7.54
C PRO A 447 7.81 25.21 6.61
N LYS A 448 8.16 24.82 5.39
CA LYS A 448 8.49 25.79 4.36
C LYS A 448 7.19 26.54 4.06
N ILE A 449 7.04 27.69 4.69
CA ILE A 449 5.90 28.57 4.46
C ILE A 449 6.20 29.30 3.15
N GLY A 450 5.35 29.13 2.18
CA GLY A 450 5.49 29.66 0.84
C GLY A 450 5.81 28.57 -0.17
N ARG A 451 5.26 28.72 -1.36
CA ARG A 451 5.52 27.85 -2.50
C ARG A 451 6.32 28.66 -3.50
N ASP A 452 7.24 27.99 -4.18
CA ASP A 452 7.94 28.61 -5.29
C ASP A 452 6.93 29.08 -6.35
N GLU A 453 7.27 30.17 -7.04
CA GLU A 453 6.55 30.56 -8.25
C GLU A 453 6.47 29.37 -9.20
N LYS A 454 5.33 29.18 -9.85
CA LYS A 454 5.06 28.07 -10.77
C LYS A 454 5.03 26.67 -10.12
N PHE A 455 4.75 26.57 -8.82
CA PHE A 455 4.61 25.29 -8.13
C PHE A 455 3.60 24.36 -8.83
N SER A 456 2.48 24.89 -9.32
CA SER A 456 1.43 24.16 -10.04
C SER A 456 1.84 23.72 -11.45
N GLU A 457 2.88 24.32 -12.03
CA GLU A 457 3.34 24.02 -13.39
C GLU A 457 4.42 22.92 -13.42
N ARG A 458 4.87 22.44 -12.25
CA ARG A 458 5.88 21.39 -12.16
C ARG A 458 5.31 20.06 -12.61
N ALA A 459 5.67 19.59 -13.79
CA ALA A 459 5.30 18.28 -14.30
C ALA A 459 5.88 17.15 -13.44
N ARG A 460 5.21 16.00 -13.43
CA ARG A 460 5.72 14.77 -12.82
C ARG A 460 7.03 14.36 -13.51
N THR A 461 8.04 14.07 -12.72
CA THR A 461 9.34 13.63 -13.23
C THR A 461 9.24 12.23 -13.82
N ALA A 462 9.58 12.11 -15.10
CA ALA A 462 9.58 10.81 -15.77
C ALA A 462 10.70 9.92 -15.24
N LEU A 463 10.40 8.62 -15.11
CA LEU A 463 11.40 7.61 -14.80
C LEU A 463 12.09 7.18 -16.10
N GLY A 464 13.41 7.03 -16.07
CA GLY A 464 14.14 6.47 -17.20
C GLY A 464 13.81 4.97 -17.38
N CYS A 465 13.54 4.56 -18.59
CA CYS A 465 13.26 3.18 -18.94
C CYS A 465 14.06 2.76 -20.16
N LEU A 466 14.52 1.51 -20.20
CA LEU A 466 15.22 0.96 -21.36
C LEU A 466 14.30 0.95 -22.59
N ASP A 467 14.91 1.06 -23.78
CA ASP A 467 14.20 0.86 -25.04
C ASP A 467 13.53 -0.52 -25.07
N PRO A 468 12.31 -0.66 -25.62
CA PRO A 468 11.59 -1.93 -25.65
C PRO A 468 12.37 -3.09 -26.28
N GLU A 469 13.18 -2.83 -27.31
CA GLU A 469 14.02 -3.87 -27.92
C GLU A 469 15.18 -4.30 -27.01
N GLU A 470 15.70 -3.38 -26.19
CA GLU A 470 16.73 -3.73 -25.20
C GLU A 470 16.15 -4.52 -24.02
N ARG A 471 14.92 -4.20 -23.59
CA ARG A 471 14.22 -4.92 -22.50
C ARG A 471 14.11 -6.42 -22.78
N LYS A 472 13.86 -6.81 -24.03
CA LYS A 472 13.68 -8.22 -24.43
C LYS A 472 14.97 -9.05 -24.40
N LYS A 473 16.14 -8.42 -24.34
CA LYS A 473 17.44 -9.13 -24.44
C LYS A 473 17.91 -9.77 -23.15
N SER A 474 17.37 -9.35 -21.99
CA SER A 474 17.82 -9.85 -20.69
C SER A 474 16.75 -9.75 -19.61
N PHE A 475 17.03 -10.36 -18.45
CA PHE A 475 16.22 -10.20 -17.24
C PHE A 475 16.76 -9.07 -16.33
N SER A 476 17.63 -8.21 -16.83
CA SER A 476 18.10 -7.04 -16.07
C SER A 476 16.98 -6.03 -15.82
N PRO A 477 17.05 -5.22 -14.73
CA PRO A 477 16.06 -4.19 -14.44
C PRO A 477 15.84 -3.26 -15.64
N ILE A 478 14.57 -3.01 -15.96
CA ILE A 478 14.17 -2.21 -17.12
C ILE A 478 14.06 -0.72 -16.84
N GLU A 479 13.99 -0.34 -15.58
CA GLU A 479 13.87 1.06 -15.15
C GLU A 479 15.10 1.51 -14.38
N SER A 480 15.52 2.75 -14.61
CA SER A 480 16.54 3.42 -13.82
C SER A 480 15.92 4.08 -12.58
N GLY A 481 16.71 4.32 -11.52
CA GLY A 481 16.33 5.18 -10.40
C GLY A 481 16.37 6.67 -10.80
N TYR A 482 15.85 7.53 -9.91
CA TYR A 482 16.00 8.98 -10.04
C TYR A 482 17.43 9.43 -9.70
N SER A 483 17.92 10.45 -10.39
CA SER A 483 19.05 11.24 -9.89
C SER A 483 18.62 12.06 -8.67
N ALA A 484 19.60 12.58 -7.90
CA ALA A 484 19.32 13.43 -6.74
C ALA A 484 18.50 14.69 -7.11
N GLU A 485 18.77 15.29 -8.27
CA GLU A 485 18.04 16.44 -8.76
C GLU A 485 16.61 16.08 -9.15
N GLN A 486 16.42 14.98 -9.89
CA GLN A 486 15.10 14.47 -10.24
C GLN A 486 14.25 14.16 -9.01
N ALA A 487 14.85 13.49 -8.01
CA ALA A 487 14.16 13.13 -6.78
C ALA A 487 13.75 14.38 -5.97
N ARG A 488 14.63 15.37 -5.84
CA ARG A 488 14.29 16.65 -5.16
C ARG A 488 13.19 17.41 -5.89
N THR A 489 13.24 17.47 -7.21
CA THR A 489 12.24 18.12 -8.04
C THR A 489 10.87 17.45 -7.84
N GLU A 490 10.81 16.13 -7.94
CA GLU A 490 9.58 15.37 -7.77
C GLU A 490 9.04 15.45 -6.33
N ALA A 491 9.89 15.30 -5.32
CA ALA A 491 9.50 15.40 -3.92
C ALA A 491 8.94 16.79 -3.57
N SER A 492 9.48 17.85 -4.20
CA SER A 492 8.99 19.22 -4.03
C SER A 492 7.59 19.47 -4.59
N ARG A 493 7.04 18.56 -5.37
CA ARG A 493 5.63 18.61 -5.85
C ARG A 493 4.62 18.27 -4.77
N CYS A 494 5.04 17.70 -3.63
CA CYS A 494 4.16 17.32 -2.54
C CYS A 494 3.42 18.54 -1.96
N LEU A 495 2.09 18.43 -1.82
CA LEU A 495 1.24 19.46 -1.24
C LEU A 495 1.40 19.60 0.29
N GLN A 496 2.16 18.71 0.93
CA GLN A 496 2.41 18.70 2.37
C GLN A 496 1.11 18.73 3.20
N CYS A 497 0.17 17.85 2.86
CA CYS A 497 -1.16 17.79 3.45
C CYS A 497 -1.17 17.62 4.98
N GLN A 498 -0.12 17.02 5.57
CA GLN A 498 0.06 16.85 7.02
C GLN A 498 0.11 18.17 7.79
N LEU A 499 0.46 19.28 7.15
CA LEU A 499 0.47 20.60 7.81
C LEU A 499 -0.91 21.00 8.34
N ARG A 500 -1.97 20.40 7.81
CA ARG A 500 -3.34 20.63 8.28
C ARG A 500 -3.57 20.12 9.71
N PHE A 501 -2.84 19.08 10.14
CA PHE A 501 -2.89 18.59 11.53
C PHE A 501 -2.18 19.52 12.51
N GLN A 502 -1.26 20.35 12.00
CA GLN A 502 -0.50 21.30 12.82
C GLN A 502 -1.26 22.63 13.04
N ILE A 503 -2.37 22.82 12.36
CA ILE A 503 -3.23 23.97 12.61
C ILE A 503 -3.92 23.73 13.97
N GLN A 504 -3.28 24.22 15.03
CA GLN A 504 -3.90 24.22 16.34
C GLN A 504 -5.03 25.24 16.35
N GLY A 505 -6.21 24.82 16.79
CA GLY A 505 -7.26 25.78 17.08
C GLY A 505 -6.75 26.78 18.11
N VAL A 506 -6.79 28.05 17.78
CA VAL A 506 -6.42 29.10 18.74
C VAL A 506 -7.35 28.97 19.95
N ALA A 507 -6.78 28.88 21.16
CA ALA A 507 -7.57 28.93 22.37
C ALA A 507 -8.31 30.28 22.38
N LEU A 508 -9.65 30.27 22.33
CA LEU A 508 -10.41 31.49 22.50
C LEU A 508 -10.22 31.98 23.93
N PRO A 509 -10.03 33.31 24.12
CA PRO A 509 -10.20 33.88 25.46
C PRO A 509 -11.59 33.55 25.99
N PRO A 510 -11.76 33.48 27.31
CA PRO A 510 -13.08 33.23 27.91
C PRO A 510 -14.11 34.20 27.33
N GLU A 511 -15.22 33.66 26.88
CA GLU A 511 -16.31 34.42 26.23
C GLU A 511 -16.77 35.54 27.14
N LYS A 512 -16.52 36.77 26.76
CA LYS A 512 -17.08 37.98 27.43
C LYS A 512 -18.17 38.52 26.53
N TRP A 513 -19.35 38.03 26.73
CA TRP A 513 -20.52 38.57 26.04
C TRP A 513 -20.89 39.93 26.61
N LEU A 514 -20.91 40.94 25.75
CA LEU A 514 -21.40 42.28 25.99
C LEU A 514 -22.84 42.39 25.49
N VAL A 515 -23.68 43.17 26.18
CA VAL A 515 -25.02 43.48 25.69
C VAL A 515 -24.88 44.36 24.41
N LEU A 516 -25.61 44.04 23.36
CA LEU A 516 -25.57 44.83 22.12
C LEU A 516 -26.42 46.07 22.28
N ASP A 517 -25.83 47.13 22.83
CA ASP A 517 -26.44 48.44 23.04
C ASP A 517 -25.49 49.59 22.65
N LYS A 518 -26.02 50.81 22.57
CA LYS A 518 -25.24 51.99 22.20
C LYS A 518 -24.07 52.26 23.14
N LYS A 519 -24.21 51.94 24.42
CA LYS A 519 -23.18 52.19 25.43
C LYS A 519 -22.01 51.24 25.30
N ALA A 520 -22.28 49.96 25.04
CA ALA A 520 -21.24 48.96 24.82
C ALA A 520 -20.47 49.24 23.52
N LEU A 521 -21.12 49.80 22.50
CA LEU A 521 -20.47 50.16 21.25
C LEU A 521 -19.46 51.30 21.35
N GLU A 522 -19.56 52.17 22.41
CA GLU A 522 -18.56 53.22 22.67
C GLU A 522 -17.15 52.65 22.93
N GLY A 523 -17.07 51.40 23.39
CA GLY A 523 -15.81 50.69 23.62
C GLY A 523 -15.29 49.88 22.42
N VAL A 524 -15.99 49.85 21.29
CA VAL A 524 -15.59 49.09 20.11
C VAL A 524 -14.71 49.93 19.18
N PRO A 525 -13.50 49.49 18.83
CA PRO A 525 -12.62 50.24 17.97
C PRO A 525 -13.11 50.23 16.49
N PRO A 526 -12.90 51.33 15.74
CA PRO A 526 -13.17 51.36 14.31
C PRO A 526 -12.02 50.71 13.52
N LYS A 527 -11.75 49.43 13.80
CA LYS A 527 -10.65 48.66 13.22
C LYS A 527 -11.15 47.34 12.60
N GLU A 528 -10.27 46.73 11.85
CA GLU A 528 -10.46 45.38 11.31
C GLU A 528 -10.55 44.34 12.43
N GLY A 529 -11.45 43.37 12.24
CA GLY A 529 -11.63 42.31 13.23
C GLY A 529 -12.80 41.37 12.94
N VAL A 530 -13.07 40.48 13.88
CA VAL A 530 -14.17 39.54 13.84
C VAL A 530 -15.11 39.81 15.00
N TYR A 531 -16.40 39.74 14.76
CA TYR A 531 -17.42 39.81 15.80
C TYR A 531 -18.32 38.58 15.78
N GLN A 532 -18.87 38.28 16.95
CA GLN A 532 -19.87 37.23 17.12
C GLN A 532 -21.13 37.84 17.76
N LEU A 533 -22.28 37.42 17.27
CA LEU A 533 -23.57 37.77 17.83
C LEU A 533 -24.18 36.55 18.54
N ALA A 534 -24.93 36.77 19.60
CA ALA A 534 -25.64 35.72 20.31
C ALA A 534 -27.06 36.16 20.69
N ASP A 535 -27.93 35.17 20.86
CA ASP A 535 -29.27 35.33 21.36
C ASP A 535 -29.30 35.59 22.89
N GLU A 536 -30.49 35.72 23.47
CA GLU A 536 -30.69 35.92 24.91
C GLU A 536 -30.14 34.77 25.77
N LYS A 537 -29.99 33.57 25.21
CA LYS A 537 -29.39 32.39 25.86
C LYS A 537 -27.90 32.31 25.69
N LYS A 538 -27.30 33.32 25.04
CA LYS A 538 -25.87 33.37 24.67
C LYS A 538 -25.46 32.26 23.70
N ILE A 539 -26.40 31.77 22.88
CA ILE A 539 -26.10 30.88 21.78
C ILE A 539 -25.69 31.73 20.59
N THR A 540 -24.51 31.48 20.05
CA THR A 540 -23.97 32.23 18.90
C THR A 540 -24.90 32.08 17.70
N THR A 541 -25.37 33.19 17.17
CA THR A 541 -26.26 33.24 15.98
C THR A 541 -25.51 33.66 14.73
N ARG A 542 -24.38 34.38 14.86
CA ARG A 542 -23.60 34.87 13.75
C ARG A 542 -22.14 35.06 14.14
N ILE A 543 -21.25 34.76 13.20
CA ILE A 543 -19.82 35.08 13.25
C ILE A 543 -19.50 35.79 11.92
N ALA A 544 -18.85 36.94 11.96
CA ALA A 544 -18.50 37.67 10.75
C ALA A 544 -17.23 38.50 10.92
N GLY A 545 -16.40 38.52 9.90
CA GLY A 545 -15.24 39.38 9.77
C GLY A 545 -15.62 40.71 9.12
N THR A 546 -14.92 41.79 9.50
CA THR A 546 -15.18 43.14 8.99
C THR A 546 -13.92 44.00 8.98
N GLN A 547 -13.88 44.96 8.07
CA GLN A 547 -12.84 45.99 8.04
C GLN A 547 -13.06 47.08 9.09
N ASN A 548 -14.26 47.17 9.68
CA ASN A 548 -14.60 48.15 10.71
C ASN A 548 -15.61 47.56 11.69
N LEU A 549 -15.13 47.10 12.84
CA LEU A 549 -15.92 46.46 13.92
C LEU A 549 -17.04 47.39 14.41
N LEU A 550 -16.76 48.68 14.67
CA LEU A 550 -17.76 49.63 15.15
C LEU A 550 -18.88 49.81 14.17
N GLN A 551 -18.56 50.03 12.90
CA GLN A 551 -19.59 50.24 11.85
C GLN A 551 -20.44 48.98 11.65
N ALA A 552 -19.82 47.80 11.61
CA ALA A 552 -20.55 46.55 11.43
C ALA A 552 -21.52 46.28 12.59
N LEU A 553 -21.05 46.40 13.83
CA LEU A 553 -21.87 46.17 15.02
C LEU A 553 -22.96 47.24 15.21
N ALA A 554 -22.72 48.51 14.83
CA ALA A 554 -23.75 49.53 14.81
C ALA A 554 -24.89 49.16 13.81
N GLY A 555 -24.53 48.63 12.62
CA GLY A 555 -25.50 48.12 11.67
C GLY A 555 -26.29 46.89 12.16
N GLU A 556 -25.68 46.05 12.99
CA GLU A 556 -26.37 44.92 13.61
C GLU A 556 -27.31 45.36 14.77
N LEU A 557 -26.97 46.42 15.51
CA LEU A 557 -27.83 47.02 16.52
C LEU A 557 -29.10 47.61 15.88
N GLU A 558 -28.99 48.28 14.74
CA GLU A 558 -30.12 48.83 14.02
C GLU A 558 -31.10 47.76 13.50
N LYS A 559 -30.62 46.55 13.26
CA LYS A 559 -31.42 45.40 12.82
C LYS A 559 -32.10 44.65 13.94
N GLU A 560 -31.79 44.98 15.20
CA GLU A 560 -32.22 44.22 16.39
C GLU A 560 -31.92 42.70 16.27
N SER A 561 -30.78 42.38 15.66
CA SER A 561 -30.46 41.00 15.23
C SER A 561 -29.94 40.10 16.31
N ALA A 562 -29.58 40.65 17.50
CA ALA A 562 -28.97 39.87 18.60
C ALA A 562 -29.10 40.57 19.95
N GLY A 563 -29.07 39.82 21.02
CA GLY A 563 -29.04 40.35 22.39
C GLY A 563 -27.63 40.64 22.93
N TYR A 564 -26.65 39.89 22.44
CA TYR A 564 -25.26 39.96 22.94
C TYR A 564 -24.28 39.93 21.76
N PHE A 565 -23.09 40.53 22.01
CA PHE A 565 -21.97 40.45 21.09
C PHE A 565 -20.64 40.28 21.80
N GLN A 566 -19.64 39.83 21.07
CA GLN A 566 -18.22 39.91 21.40
C GLN A 566 -17.41 40.20 20.15
N PHE A 567 -16.22 40.75 20.31
CA PHE A 567 -15.36 41.08 19.19
C PHE A 567 -13.89 40.87 19.51
N GLU A 568 -13.10 40.74 18.47
CA GLU A 568 -11.65 40.59 18.50
C GLU A 568 -11.04 41.43 17.38
N GLU A 569 -10.06 42.30 17.71
CA GLU A 569 -9.29 43.03 16.70
C GLU A 569 -8.32 42.06 16.03
N ASP A 570 -8.40 41.89 14.72
CA ASP A 570 -7.53 41.05 13.96
C ASP A 570 -7.40 41.55 12.52
N PRO A 571 -6.20 42.00 12.08
CA PRO A 571 -5.99 42.45 10.71
C PRO A 571 -6.15 41.31 9.67
N MET A 572 -6.14 40.05 10.11
CA MET A 572 -6.42 38.88 9.29
C MET A 572 -7.86 38.36 9.53
N TYR A 573 -8.81 39.27 9.67
CA TYR A 573 -10.19 38.98 10.07
C TYR A 573 -10.88 37.89 9.26
N THR A 574 -10.61 37.77 7.96
CA THR A 574 -11.17 36.72 7.11
C THR A 574 -10.68 35.33 7.52
N LYS A 575 -9.40 35.20 7.90
CA LYS A 575 -8.82 33.97 8.43
C LYS A 575 -9.43 33.68 9.80
N ARG A 576 -9.51 34.69 10.64
CA ARG A 576 -10.02 34.56 12.00
C ARG A 576 -11.51 34.20 12.04
N GLU A 577 -12.32 34.76 11.16
CA GLU A 577 -13.71 34.37 10.95
C GLU A 577 -13.82 32.87 10.64
N SER A 578 -13.02 32.38 9.70
CA SER A 578 -13.00 30.95 9.33
C SER A 578 -12.61 30.06 10.51
N GLU A 579 -11.62 30.45 11.32
CA GLU A 579 -11.22 29.71 12.52
C GLU A 579 -12.33 29.63 13.57
N LEU A 580 -13.03 30.76 13.80
CA LEU A 580 -14.15 30.83 14.74
C LEU A 580 -15.36 30.04 14.26
N LEU A 581 -15.70 30.11 12.98
CA LEU A 581 -16.76 29.30 12.38
C LEU A 581 -16.46 27.81 12.50
N GLN A 582 -15.23 27.38 12.23
CA GLN A 582 -14.82 25.98 12.43
C GLN A 582 -15.02 25.53 13.88
N LYS A 583 -14.63 26.37 14.83
CA LYS A 583 -14.73 26.08 16.26
C LYS A 583 -16.17 26.00 16.73
N TYR A 584 -17.03 26.87 16.24
CA TYR A 584 -18.45 26.85 16.49
C TYR A 584 -19.10 25.56 15.98
N LEU A 585 -18.78 25.16 14.74
CA LEU A 585 -19.28 23.94 14.13
C LEU A 585 -18.75 22.64 14.77
N GLN A 586 -17.63 22.70 15.48
CA GLN A 586 -17.11 21.56 16.26
C GLN A 586 -17.78 21.40 17.63
N LYS A 587 -18.40 22.46 18.14
CA LYS A 587 -19.04 22.47 19.46
C LYS A 587 -20.52 22.06 19.41
N TYR A 588 -21.15 22.18 18.25
CA TYR A 588 -22.55 21.87 17.99
C TYR A 588 -22.72 20.95 16.78
#